data_440ea2f8cc0caf873e80d92de180364e
#
_entry.id   440ea2f8cc0caf873e80d92de180364e
#
_cell.length_a   1.000
_cell.length_b   1.000
_cell.length_c   1.000
_cell.angle_alpha   90.00
_cell.angle_beta   90.00
_cell.angle_gamma   90.00
#
_symmetry.space_group_name_H-M   'P 1'
#
loop_
_entity.id
_entity.type
_entity.pdbx_description
1 polymer ?
#
loop_
_entity_poly.entity_id
_entity_poly.type
_entity_poly.pdbx_seq_one_letter_code
_entity_poly.pdbx_strand_id
1 'polypeptide(L)'
;IFSRPAAELKALRIESSAIDIDADMESKVLARLFDGSEVLMDITLGEAQKVTMTLAYGLEKTVFAYDRTTQVMTIDRTGMKNGGRGVRRFKMFVDNVLSLQLFVDRAAVEAFFQHGEEAASLLVFPEKNIRPELRIEADAPLETVTGRVWELDAFHFNP
;
A
#
# COMPACT_ATOMS: atom_id res chain seq x y z
N ILE A 1 16.65 5.64 12.37
CA ILE A 1 17.10 4.78 11.24
C ILE A 1 15.95 4.72 10.27
N PHE A 2 16.21 5.10 9.01
CA PHE A 2 15.20 5.01 7.95
C PHE A 2 15.42 3.72 7.15
N SER A 3 14.36 2.96 6.93
CA SER A 3 14.37 1.81 6.03
C SER A 3 13.91 2.27 4.64
N ARG A 4 14.76 2.10 3.63
CA ARG A 4 14.43 2.51 2.25
C ARG A 4 14.64 1.35 1.29
N PRO A 5 13.81 1.25 0.25
CA PRO A 5 14.07 0.32 -0.83
C PRO A 5 15.43 0.58 -1.47
N ALA A 6 16.07 -0.46 -1.95
CA ALA A 6 17.31 -0.33 -2.71
C ALA A 6 17.09 0.54 -3.95
N ALA A 7 17.99 1.47 -4.22
CA ALA A 7 17.83 2.42 -5.32
C ALA A 7 17.78 1.71 -6.69
N GLU A 8 18.41 0.54 -6.79
CA GLU A 8 18.46 -0.32 -7.97
C GLU A 8 17.08 -0.83 -8.39
N LEU A 9 16.13 -0.95 -7.47
CA LEU A 9 14.76 -1.37 -7.78
C LEU A 9 14.06 -0.42 -8.77
N LYS A 10 14.48 0.84 -8.81
CA LYS A 10 13.96 1.80 -9.80
C LYS A 10 14.29 1.41 -11.25
N ALA A 11 15.38 0.67 -11.47
CA ALA A 11 15.74 0.19 -12.78
C ALA A 11 14.80 -0.91 -13.31
N LEU A 12 14.00 -1.52 -12.44
CA LEU A 12 13.00 -2.54 -12.81
C LEU A 12 11.68 -1.94 -13.28
N ARG A 13 11.47 -0.64 -13.15
CA ARG A 13 10.22 0.02 -13.55
C ARG A 13 10.09 0.01 -15.08
N ILE A 14 9.02 -0.62 -15.59
CA ILE A 14 8.73 -0.73 -17.02
C ILE A 14 7.72 0.33 -17.42
N GLU A 15 6.53 0.26 -16.84
CA GLU A 15 5.38 1.07 -17.21
C GLU A 15 4.76 1.72 -15.98
N SER A 16 4.13 2.87 -16.12
CA SER A 16 3.52 3.57 -15.00
C SER A 16 2.16 4.15 -15.33
N SER A 17 1.30 4.19 -14.33
CA SER A 17 0.04 4.95 -14.33
C SER A 17 0.00 5.92 -13.14
N ALA A 18 -0.56 7.11 -13.39
CA ALA A 18 -0.75 8.10 -12.34
C ALA A 18 -1.96 7.74 -11.46
N ILE A 19 -1.85 8.06 -10.17
CA ILE A 19 -2.96 8.19 -9.24
C ILE A 19 -3.09 9.68 -8.99
N ASP A 20 -4.22 10.25 -9.40
CA ASP A 20 -4.50 11.67 -9.20
C ASP A 20 -6.01 11.80 -8.97
N ILE A 21 -6.37 12.04 -7.72
CA ILE A 21 -7.75 12.05 -7.29
C ILE A 21 -7.97 13.26 -6.40
N ASP A 22 -8.73 14.20 -6.92
CA ASP A 22 -9.25 15.32 -6.17
C ASP A 22 -10.34 14.87 -5.19
N ALA A 23 -10.52 15.65 -4.15
CA ALA A 23 -11.40 15.43 -3.01
C ALA A 23 -12.84 15.04 -3.35
N ASP A 24 -13.53 14.47 -2.40
CA ASP A 24 -14.90 13.96 -2.29
C ASP A 24 -15.05 12.44 -2.39
N MET A 25 -14.06 11.69 -1.87
CA MET A 25 -14.14 10.22 -1.88
C MET A 25 -14.34 9.64 -0.49
N GLU A 26 -15.40 8.86 -0.35
CA GLU A 26 -15.56 7.92 0.78
C GLU A 26 -14.90 6.56 0.50
N SER A 27 -14.92 6.09 -0.75
CA SER A 27 -14.32 4.82 -1.17
C SER A 27 -14.02 4.77 -2.65
N LYS A 28 -12.83 4.30 -3.04
CA LYS A 28 -12.42 4.15 -4.45
C LYS A 28 -11.41 3.04 -4.68
N VAL A 29 -11.52 2.41 -5.86
CA VAL A 29 -10.42 1.62 -6.43
C VAL A 29 -9.43 2.57 -7.06
N LEU A 30 -8.20 2.61 -6.52
CA LEU A 30 -7.12 3.48 -7.01
C LEU A 30 -6.41 2.87 -8.21
N ALA A 31 -6.13 1.57 -8.15
CA ALA A 31 -5.39 0.87 -9.20
C ALA A 31 -5.65 -0.63 -9.16
N ARG A 32 -5.51 -1.28 -10.32
CA ARG A 32 -5.26 -2.72 -10.44
C ARG A 32 -3.78 -2.92 -10.63
N LEU A 33 -3.18 -3.72 -9.75
CA LEU A 33 -1.75 -3.93 -9.74
C LEU A 33 -1.36 -5.13 -10.62
N PHE A 34 -0.10 -5.16 -11.03
CA PHE A 34 0.51 -6.29 -11.73
C PHE A 34 1.04 -7.33 -10.75
N ASP A 35 1.57 -8.44 -11.26
CA ASP A 35 2.19 -9.49 -10.44
C ASP A 35 3.45 -9.00 -9.70
N GLY A 36 4.13 -7.98 -10.27
CA GLY A 36 5.16 -7.20 -9.60
C GLY A 36 4.82 -5.72 -9.77
N SER A 37 4.56 -5.02 -8.69
CA SER A 37 4.21 -3.59 -8.72
C SER A 37 4.91 -2.81 -7.65
N GLU A 38 5.26 -1.57 -7.97
CA GLU A 38 5.59 -0.53 -7.01
C GLU A 38 4.49 0.53 -7.02
N VAL A 39 4.02 0.89 -5.84
CA VAL A 39 3.09 2.00 -5.62
C VAL A 39 3.78 3.05 -4.77
N LEU A 40 3.81 4.28 -5.23
CA LEU A 40 4.22 5.43 -4.43
C LEU A 40 3.03 6.38 -4.35
N MET A 41 2.60 6.72 -3.13
CA MET A 41 1.36 7.46 -2.92
C MET A 41 1.46 8.40 -1.72
N ASP A 42 0.93 9.60 -1.90
CA ASP A 42 0.71 10.57 -0.85
C ASP A 42 -0.79 10.84 -0.70
N ILE A 43 -1.28 10.74 0.53
CA ILE A 43 -2.67 10.94 0.90
C ILE A 43 -2.74 12.15 1.81
N THR A 44 -3.32 13.25 1.34
CA THR A 44 -3.59 14.42 2.16
C THR A 44 -4.90 14.22 2.90
N LEU A 45 -4.82 14.09 4.22
CA LEU A 45 -5.92 13.63 5.06
C LEU A 45 -7.05 14.66 5.18
N GLY A 46 -6.74 15.97 5.17
CA GLY A 46 -7.75 17.01 5.42
C GLY A 46 -8.45 16.78 6.76
N GLU A 47 -9.77 16.63 6.74
CA GLU A 47 -10.60 16.40 7.94
C GLU A 47 -10.65 14.90 8.36
N ALA A 48 -10.19 13.99 7.50
CA ALA A 48 -10.24 12.56 7.81
C ALA A 48 -9.39 12.19 9.02
N GLN A 49 -9.97 11.43 9.93
CA GLN A 49 -9.30 10.88 11.11
C GLN A 49 -8.86 9.43 10.88
N LYS A 50 -9.55 8.72 9.99
CA LYS A 50 -9.23 7.34 9.64
C LYS A 50 -9.15 7.18 8.14
N VAL A 51 -8.08 6.55 7.69
CA VAL A 51 -7.92 6.14 6.31
C VAL A 51 -7.52 4.67 6.25
N THR A 52 -8.15 3.95 5.34
CA THR A 52 -7.93 2.51 5.14
C THR A 52 -7.54 2.26 3.70
N MET A 53 -6.42 1.62 3.50
CA MET A 53 -5.97 1.12 2.20
C MET A 53 -6.08 -0.40 2.20
N THR A 54 -6.66 -0.96 1.16
CA THR A 54 -6.88 -2.40 1.04
C THR A 54 -6.23 -2.93 -0.24
N LEU A 55 -5.38 -3.94 -0.09
CA LEU A 55 -4.96 -4.80 -1.18
C LEU A 55 -5.92 -6.00 -1.24
N ALA A 56 -6.80 -6.00 -2.24
CA ALA A 56 -7.84 -7.02 -2.41
C ALA A 56 -7.46 -8.01 -3.51
N TYR A 57 -7.39 -9.29 -3.15
CA TYR A 57 -7.14 -10.45 -4.03
C TYR A 57 -8.46 -11.24 -4.18
N GLY A 58 -9.43 -10.66 -4.85
CA GLY A 58 -10.80 -11.19 -4.88
C GLY A 58 -11.46 -11.07 -3.50
N LEU A 59 -11.70 -12.20 -2.82
CA LEU A 59 -12.29 -12.23 -1.48
C LEU A 59 -11.25 -12.13 -0.35
N GLU A 60 -9.98 -12.38 -0.65
CA GLU A 60 -8.88 -12.24 0.30
C GLU A 60 -8.37 -10.80 0.31
N LYS A 61 -7.88 -10.34 1.45
CA LYS A 61 -7.39 -8.97 1.58
C LYS A 61 -6.34 -8.79 2.66
N THR A 62 -5.48 -7.82 2.44
CA THR A 62 -4.60 -7.22 3.44
C THR A 62 -4.99 -5.75 3.59
N VAL A 63 -5.15 -5.30 4.82
CA VAL A 63 -5.65 -3.97 5.15
C VAL A 63 -4.57 -3.18 5.89
N PHE A 64 -4.34 -1.95 5.47
CA PHE A 64 -3.52 -0.95 6.14
C PHE A 64 -4.45 0.16 6.60
N ALA A 65 -4.65 0.29 7.91
CA ALA A 65 -5.55 1.28 8.49
C ALA A 65 -4.78 2.24 9.40
N TYR A 66 -4.81 3.52 9.07
CA TYR A 66 -4.25 4.58 9.90
C TYR A 66 -5.34 5.32 10.65
N ASP A 67 -5.17 5.46 11.95
CA ASP A 67 -6.02 6.27 12.82
C ASP A 67 -5.20 7.44 13.36
N ARG A 68 -5.53 8.65 12.86
CA ARG A 68 -4.85 9.91 13.20
C ARG A 68 -5.04 10.27 14.67
N THR A 69 -6.23 9.96 15.26
CA THR A 69 -6.54 10.28 16.64
C THR A 69 -5.62 9.52 17.61
N THR A 70 -5.35 8.26 17.32
CA THR A 70 -4.48 7.41 18.13
C THR A 70 -3.04 7.39 17.64
N GLN A 71 -2.76 7.91 16.44
CA GLN A 71 -1.47 7.84 15.75
C GLN A 71 -0.98 6.40 15.59
N VAL A 72 -1.88 5.50 15.24
CA VAL A 72 -1.60 4.07 15.07
C VAL A 72 -1.84 3.65 13.64
N MET A 73 -0.83 3.01 13.04
CA MET A 73 -0.98 2.20 11.84
C MET A 73 -1.29 0.76 12.25
N THR A 74 -2.33 0.20 11.67
CA THR A 74 -2.71 -1.21 11.82
C THR A 74 -2.55 -1.90 10.48
N ILE A 75 -1.85 -3.02 10.46
CA ILE A 75 -1.75 -3.91 9.31
C ILE A 75 -2.49 -5.20 9.68
N ASP A 76 -3.56 -5.49 8.96
CA ASP A 76 -4.43 -6.63 9.21
C ASP A 76 -4.41 -7.60 8.02
N ARG A 77 -3.96 -8.83 8.26
CA ARG A 77 -3.92 -9.94 7.30
C ARG A 77 -4.87 -11.07 7.65
N THR A 78 -5.78 -10.86 8.58
CA THR A 78 -6.76 -11.88 8.97
C THR A 78 -7.70 -12.27 7.82
N GLY A 79 -7.83 -11.41 6.82
CA GLY A 79 -8.56 -11.67 5.58
C GLY A 79 -7.83 -12.56 4.56
N MET A 80 -6.57 -12.93 4.81
CA MET A 80 -5.83 -13.87 3.97
C MET A 80 -6.06 -15.30 4.45
N LYS A 81 -6.19 -16.26 3.52
CA LYS A 81 -6.35 -17.69 3.85
C LYS A 81 -5.01 -18.35 4.17
N ASN A 82 -3.98 -18.00 3.38
CA ASN A 82 -2.64 -18.54 3.48
C ASN A 82 -1.64 -17.45 3.87
N GLY A 83 -0.43 -17.87 4.23
CA GLY A 83 0.59 -16.94 4.74
C GLY A 83 0.33 -16.59 6.21
N GLY A 84 1.10 -15.84 6.85
CA GLY A 84 0.89 -15.49 8.25
C GLY A 84 -0.37 -14.64 8.44
N ARG A 85 -1.35 -15.16 9.14
CA ARG A 85 -2.49 -14.38 9.62
C ARG A 85 -2.07 -13.56 10.83
N GLY A 86 -2.61 -12.38 10.98
CA GLY A 86 -2.40 -11.58 12.17
C GLY A 86 -2.60 -10.10 11.94
N VAL A 87 -2.56 -9.40 13.06
CA VAL A 87 -2.67 -7.95 13.11
C VAL A 87 -1.42 -7.39 13.75
N ARG A 88 -0.76 -6.47 13.05
CA ARG A 88 0.38 -5.71 13.56
C ARG A 88 -0.04 -4.26 13.77
N ARG A 89 0.38 -3.67 14.88
CA ARG A 89 0.13 -2.26 15.20
C ARG A 89 1.43 -1.58 15.62
N PHE A 90 1.60 -0.34 15.19
CA PHE A 90 2.71 0.49 15.61
C PHE A 90 2.31 1.97 15.62
N LYS A 91 2.99 2.75 16.45
CA LYS A 91 2.82 4.19 16.49
C LYS A 91 3.50 4.82 15.29
N MET A 92 2.82 5.77 14.66
CA MET A 92 3.34 6.52 13.54
C MET A 92 2.72 7.91 13.52
N PHE A 93 3.54 8.93 13.59
CA PHE A 93 3.05 10.31 13.52
C PHE A 93 2.86 10.72 12.07
N VAL A 94 1.66 11.21 11.75
CA VAL A 94 1.33 11.84 10.46
C VAL A 94 0.67 13.18 10.78
N ASP A 95 1.27 14.26 10.29
CA ASP A 95 0.66 15.59 10.43
C ASP A 95 -0.58 15.70 9.54
N ASN A 96 -0.41 15.84 8.23
CA ASN A 96 -1.53 15.90 7.27
C ASN A 96 -1.33 15.00 6.04
N VAL A 97 -0.10 14.61 5.71
CA VAL A 97 0.19 13.78 4.54
C VAL A 97 0.69 12.42 4.99
N LEU A 98 -0.08 11.38 4.69
CA LEU A 98 0.32 9.99 4.84
C LEU A 98 1.03 9.54 3.55
N SER A 99 2.35 9.35 3.64
CA SER A 99 3.17 8.84 2.53
C SER A 99 3.34 7.33 2.63
N LEU A 100 3.09 6.64 1.53
CA LEU A 100 3.15 5.18 1.43
C LEU A 100 3.90 4.77 0.17
N GLN A 101 4.85 3.83 0.33
CA GLN A 101 5.47 3.11 -0.78
C GLN A 101 5.26 1.61 -0.55
N LEU A 102 4.66 0.95 -1.53
CA LEU A 102 4.44 -0.50 -1.51
C LEU A 102 5.22 -1.16 -2.65
N PHE A 103 5.85 -2.28 -2.34
CA PHE A 103 6.26 -3.26 -3.33
C PHE A 103 5.38 -4.48 -3.16
N VAL A 104 4.64 -4.83 -4.20
CA VAL A 104 3.68 -5.93 -4.20
C VAL A 104 4.15 -6.98 -5.18
N ASP A 105 4.39 -8.17 -4.67
CA ASP A 105 4.72 -9.37 -5.45
C ASP A 105 3.67 -10.46 -5.15
N ARG A 106 3.75 -11.58 -5.85
CA ARG A 106 2.80 -12.71 -5.74
C ARG A 106 2.65 -13.25 -4.32
N ALA A 107 3.73 -13.24 -3.56
CA ALA A 107 3.80 -13.87 -2.24
C ALA A 107 4.10 -12.90 -1.11
N ALA A 108 4.48 -11.67 -1.42
CA ALA A 108 4.97 -10.72 -0.44
C ALA A 108 4.53 -9.29 -0.74
N VAL A 109 4.39 -8.51 0.33
CA VAL A 109 4.22 -7.06 0.26
C VAL A 109 5.25 -6.44 1.20
N GLU A 110 6.02 -5.49 0.68
CA GLU A 110 6.86 -4.62 1.48
C GLU A 110 6.25 -3.22 1.49
N ALA A 111 6.01 -2.71 2.68
CA ALA A 111 5.41 -1.41 2.91
C ALA A 111 6.39 -0.49 3.64
N PHE A 112 6.55 0.72 3.12
CA PHE A 112 7.35 1.78 3.71
C PHE A 112 6.44 2.98 3.93
N PHE A 113 6.40 3.48 5.15
CA PHE A 113 5.56 4.62 5.55
C PHE A 113 6.43 5.81 5.88
N GLN A 114 5.90 7.02 5.66
CA GLN A 114 6.55 8.29 5.99
C GLN A 114 8.00 8.30 5.51
N HIS A 115 8.19 8.02 4.20
CA HIS A 115 9.51 7.99 3.55
C HIS A 115 10.51 7.01 4.19
N GLY A 116 10.01 5.94 4.82
CA GLY A 116 10.81 4.88 5.44
C GLY A 116 11.10 5.06 6.93
N GLU A 117 10.36 5.94 7.61
CA GLU A 117 10.40 6.00 9.09
C GLU A 117 9.94 4.67 9.70
N GLU A 118 8.90 4.06 9.09
CA GLU A 118 8.41 2.75 9.44
C GLU A 118 8.36 1.84 8.22
N ALA A 119 8.61 0.54 8.44
CA ALA A 119 8.56 -0.46 7.38
C ALA A 119 7.97 -1.79 7.88
N ALA A 120 7.33 -2.50 6.97
CA ALA A 120 6.78 -3.82 7.23
C ALA A 120 6.93 -4.74 6.01
N SER A 121 7.38 -5.98 6.25
CA SER A 121 7.37 -7.06 5.26
C SER A 121 6.28 -8.05 5.62
N LEU A 122 5.48 -8.43 4.65
CA LEU A 122 4.30 -9.27 4.80
C LEU A 122 4.34 -10.42 3.80
N LEU A 123 3.99 -11.63 4.25
CA LEU A 123 3.69 -12.74 3.36
C LEU A 123 2.18 -12.78 3.12
N VAL A 124 1.76 -12.84 1.87
CA VAL A 124 0.35 -12.71 1.47
C VAL A 124 -0.22 -13.91 0.74
N PHE A 125 0.51 -14.77 0.12
CA PHE A 125 0.11 -16.01 -0.55
C PHE A 125 -1.39 -16.14 -0.88
N PRO A 126 -1.95 -15.34 -1.79
CA PRO A 126 -3.37 -15.46 -2.16
C PRO A 126 -3.65 -16.84 -2.77
N GLU A 127 -4.82 -17.41 -2.45
CA GLU A 127 -5.23 -18.75 -2.91
C GLU A 127 -5.35 -18.84 -4.44
N LYS A 128 -5.76 -17.73 -5.05
CA LYS A 128 -5.90 -17.60 -6.50
C LYS A 128 -4.87 -16.61 -7.03
N ASN A 129 -4.30 -16.92 -8.19
CA ASN A 129 -3.45 -15.97 -8.91
C ASN A 129 -4.31 -14.85 -9.52
N ILE A 130 -4.76 -13.93 -8.66
CA ILE A 130 -5.58 -12.77 -9.01
C ILE A 130 -4.71 -11.53 -8.79
N ARG A 131 -4.65 -10.67 -9.79
CA ARG A 131 -4.02 -9.35 -9.65
C ARG A 131 -4.74 -8.54 -8.58
N PRO A 132 -4.02 -8.00 -7.59
CA PRO A 132 -4.67 -7.26 -6.52
C PRO A 132 -5.20 -5.92 -6.98
N GLU A 133 -6.29 -5.48 -6.34
CA GLU A 133 -6.80 -4.12 -6.45
C GLU A 133 -6.37 -3.34 -5.21
N LEU A 134 -5.79 -2.17 -5.42
CA LEU A 134 -5.56 -1.18 -4.36
C LEU A 134 -6.79 -0.30 -4.22
N ARG A 135 -7.39 -0.32 -3.04
CA ARG A 135 -8.58 0.47 -2.69
C ARG A 135 -8.26 1.40 -1.54
N ILE A 136 -8.96 2.52 -1.48
CA ILE A 136 -8.90 3.47 -0.36
C ILE A 136 -10.30 3.80 0.14
N GLU A 137 -10.42 3.95 1.45
CA GLU A 137 -11.61 4.41 2.16
C GLU A 137 -11.19 5.36 3.28
N ALA A 138 -12.02 6.35 3.58
CA ALA A 138 -11.80 7.27 4.69
C ALA A 138 -13.13 7.60 5.39
N ASP A 139 -13.05 8.06 6.65
CA ASP A 139 -14.20 8.44 7.46
C ASP A 139 -14.70 9.88 7.20
N ALA A 140 -13.97 10.62 6.40
CA ALA A 140 -14.34 11.93 5.85
C ALA A 140 -13.66 12.13 4.49
N PRO A 141 -14.09 13.10 3.66
CA PRO A 141 -13.42 13.39 2.40
C PRO A 141 -11.93 13.67 2.58
N LEU A 142 -11.11 12.97 1.79
CA LEU A 142 -9.68 13.25 1.70
C LEU A 142 -9.46 14.50 0.87
N GLU A 143 -8.43 15.29 1.18
CA GLU A 143 -8.12 16.50 0.43
C GLU A 143 -7.55 16.14 -0.95
N THR A 144 -6.53 15.29 -1.00
CA THR A 144 -5.98 14.75 -2.26
C THR A 144 -5.42 13.35 -2.07
N VAL A 145 -5.40 12.57 -3.14
CA VAL A 145 -4.63 11.31 -3.23
C VAL A 145 -3.84 11.37 -4.52
N THR A 146 -2.53 11.46 -4.42
CA THR A 146 -1.64 11.54 -5.57
C THR A 146 -0.57 10.46 -5.53
N GLY A 147 -0.11 10.03 -6.66
CA GLY A 147 0.95 9.03 -6.71
C GLY A 147 1.15 8.41 -8.08
N ARG A 148 1.83 7.27 -8.05
CA ARG A 148 2.14 6.52 -9.26
C ARG A 148 2.25 5.02 -8.97
N VAL A 149 1.80 4.23 -9.91
CA VAL A 149 1.97 2.78 -9.93
C VAL A 149 2.90 2.42 -11.09
N TRP A 150 3.91 1.61 -10.82
CA TRP A 150 4.78 1.02 -11.83
C TRP A 150 4.59 -0.49 -11.86
N GLU A 151 4.58 -1.06 -13.07
CA GLU A 151 4.89 -2.45 -13.29
C GLU A 151 6.39 -2.67 -13.13
N LEU A 152 6.79 -3.72 -12.46
CA LEU A 152 8.18 -4.10 -12.27
C LEU A 152 8.52 -5.30 -13.15
N ASP A 153 9.66 -5.20 -13.85
CA ASP A 153 10.19 -6.32 -14.61
C ASP A 153 10.65 -7.45 -13.68
N ALA A 154 10.48 -8.68 -14.13
CA ALA A 154 11.05 -9.82 -13.43
C ALA A 154 12.57 -9.81 -13.58
N PHE A 155 13.31 -10.03 -12.50
CA PHE A 155 14.74 -10.29 -12.59
C PHE A 155 14.97 -11.57 -13.40
N HIS A 156 15.43 -11.43 -14.62
CA HIS A 156 15.97 -12.54 -15.38
C HIS A 156 17.44 -12.70 -15.00
N PHE A 157 17.74 -13.66 -14.15
CA PHE A 157 19.09 -14.17 -14.06
C PHE A 157 19.39 -14.89 -15.38
N ASN A 158 20.14 -14.24 -16.26
CA ASN A 158 20.84 -14.97 -17.31
C ASN A 158 22.00 -15.72 -16.64
N PRO A 159 22.01 -17.07 -16.67
CA PRO A 159 23.12 -17.85 -16.12
C PRO A 159 24.40 -17.65 -16.93
#